data_f3c387108852e0b91da7b8f98e6fc6f3
#
_entry.id   f3c387108852e0b91da7b8f98e6fc6f3
#
_cell.length_a   1.000
_cell.length_b   1.000
_cell.length_c   1.000
_cell.angle_alpha   90.00
_cell.angle_beta   90.00
_cell.angle_gamma   90.00
#
_symmetry.space_group_name_H-M   'P 1'
#
loop_
_entity.id
_entity.type
_entity.pdbx_description
1 polymer ?
#
loop_
_entity_poly.entity_id
_entity_poly.type
_entity_poly.pdbx_seq_one_letter_code
_entity_poly.pdbx_strand_id
1 'polypeptide(L)' 'MQNASHKGEESGGIPSKGDRIQLLRTRMGIRLSGTVYYSDQLQILVKWDNGLSQSLRVGIDRYRIL' A
#
# COMPACT_ATOMS: atom_id res chain seq x y z
N MET A 1 -0.28 -25.16 -3.12
CA MET A 1 -0.23 -24.61 -3.09
C MET A 1 0.07 -23.75 -3.02
N GLN A 2 0.00 -23.13 -3.06
CA GLN A 2 0.12 -22.31 -3.10
C GLN A 2 0.41 -21.38 -3.11
N ASN A 3 0.32 -20.96 -3.19
CA ASN A 3 0.43 -20.08 -3.17
C ASN A 3 0.83 -19.26 -3.10
N ALA A 4 0.81 -18.98 -3.27
CA ALA A 4 1.10 -18.15 -3.23
C ALA A 4 1.33 -17.43 -2.99
N SER A 5 1.27 -17.33 -3.05
CA SER A 5 1.42 -16.46 -2.89
C SER A 5 1.93 -15.52 -3.41
N HIS A 6 1.77 -14.95 -3.77
CA HIS A 6 2.17 -14.04 -4.39
C HIS A 6 2.14 -12.86 -3.74
N LYS A 7 2.81 -12.65 -2.98
CA LYS A 7 2.84 -11.65 -2.33
C LYS A 7 3.34 -10.60 -3.04
N GLY A 8 3.40 -9.39 -2.75
CA GLY A 8 3.92 -8.31 -3.53
C GLY A 8 3.10 -7.95 -4.71
N GLU A 9 1.93 -8.53 -4.83
CA GLU A 9 1.13 -8.21 -5.91
C GLU A 9 0.46 -6.92 -5.70
N GLU A 10 0.23 -6.16 -6.75
CA GLU A 10 -0.37 -4.90 -6.62
C GLU A 10 -1.79 -5.05 -6.19
N SER A 11 -2.26 -4.22 -5.34
CA SER A 11 -3.63 -4.22 -4.86
C SER A 11 -4.04 -5.56 -4.34
N GLY A 12 -3.09 -6.31 -3.88
CA GLY A 12 -3.36 -7.67 -3.59
C GLY A 12 -4.00 -7.93 -2.28
N GLY A 13 -3.98 -7.04 -1.36
CA GLY A 13 -4.54 -7.35 -0.07
C GLY A 13 -4.51 -6.15 0.84
N ILE A 14 -4.83 -6.41 2.08
CA ILE A 14 -4.88 -5.37 3.07
C ILE A 14 -3.63 -5.49 3.93
N PRO A 15 -2.75 -4.50 3.89
CA PRO A 15 -1.56 -4.56 4.72
C PRO A 15 -1.91 -4.31 6.17
N SER A 16 -1.02 -4.70 7.04
CA SER A 16 -1.18 -4.50 8.47
C SER A 16 -0.41 -3.26 8.89
N LYS A 17 -0.79 -2.75 10.05
CA LYS A 17 -0.05 -1.65 10.63
C LYS A 17 1.42 -2.05 10.74
N GLY A 18 2.27 -1.16 10.30
CA GLY A 18 3.71 -1.42 10.31
C GLY A 18 4.25 -1.95 9.00
N ASP A 19 3.39 -2.39 8.10
CA ASP A 19 3.85 -2.88 6.81
C ASP A 19 4.31 -1.73 5.95
N ARG A 20 5.27 -2.03 5.08
CA ARG A 20 5.75 -1.06 4.12
C ARG A 20 5.03 -1.28 2.81
N ILE A 21 4.62 -0.20 2.19
CA ILE A 21 3.95 -0.29 0.89
C ILE A 21 4.52 0.74 -0.06
N GLN A 22 4.25 0.52 -1.32
CA GLN A 22 4.70 1.41 -2.38
C GLN A 22 3.50 1.73 -3.26
N LEU A 23 3.35 3.00 -3.58
CA LEU A 23 2.28 3.43 -4.47
C LEU A 23 2.73 3.17 -5.89
N LEU A 24 1.89 2.49 -6.66
CA LEU A 24 2.28 2.03 -7.98
C LEU A 24 2.06 3.04 -9.08
N ARG A 25 1.08 3.91 -8.91
CA ARG A 25 0.80 4.88 -9.94
C ARG A 25 0.84 6.25 -9.36
N THR A 26 1.68 7.08 -9.91
CA THR A 26 1.68 8.48 -9.55
C THR A 26 1.65 9.25 -10.85
N ARG A 27 1.12 10.45 -10.77
CA ARG A 27 1.00 11.27 -11.92
C ARG A 27 2.33 11.59 -12.55
N MET A 28 3.33 11.75 -11.71
CA MET A 28 4.66 12.14 -12.18
C MET A 28 5.57 10.96 -12.42
N GLY A 29 5.08 9.76 -12.22
CA GLY A 29 5.94 8.60 -12.33
C GLY A 29 6.83 8.40 -11.13
N ILE A 30 6.64 9.16 -10.09
CA ILE A 30 7.45 9.06 -8.90
C ILE A 30 6.90 7.96 -8.02
N ARG A 31 7.76 7.10 -7.52
CA ARG A 31 7.33 6.05 -6.63
C ARG A 31 7.40 6.54 -5.19
N LEU A 32 6.33 6.30 -4.48
CA LEU A 32 6.26 6.66 -3.08
C LEU A 32 6.24 5.39 -2.25
N SER A 33 7.04 5.37 -1.20
CA SER A 33 7.03 4.27 -0.26
C SER A 33 6.72 4.83 1.11
N GLY A 34 6.08 4.02 1.91
CA GLY A 34 5.71 4.48 3.24
C GLY A 34 5.33 3.33 4.15
N THR A 35 4.88 3.69 5.33
CA THR A 35 4.52 2.73 6.36
C THR A 35 3.05 2.90 6.70
N VAL A 36 2.37 1.78 6.79
CA VAL A 36 0.96 1.78 7.16
C VAL A 36 0.86 1.99 8.66
N TYR A 37 0.03 2.94 9.08
CA TYR A 37 -0.18 3.13 10.50
C TYR A 37 -1.61 2.83 10.92
N TYR A 38 -2.49 2.50 9.96
CA TYR A 38 -3.84 2.06 10.25
C TYR A 38 -4.39 1.39 9.01
N SER A 39 -5.14 0.32 9.18
CA SER A 39 -5.81 -0.29 8.05
C SER A 39 -7.08 -0.99 8.50
N ASP A 40 -8.05 -1.02 7.61
CA ASP A 40 -9.24 -1.82 7.79
C ASP A 40 -9.67 -2.27 6.40
N GLN A 41 -10.87 -2.79 6.29
CA GLN A 41 -11.31 -3.35 5.02
C GLN A 41 -11.62 -2.31 3.97
N LEU A 42 -11.72 -1.06 4.36
CA LEU A 42 -12.11 -0.01 3.45
C LEU A 42 -10.95 0.89 3.08
N GLN A 43 -10.04 1.14 4.01
CA GLN A 43 -9.01 2.11 3.77
C GLN A 43 -7.73 1.77 4.50
N ILE A 44 -6.67 2.37 4.03
CA ILE A 44 -5.34 2.22 4.61
C ILE A 44 -4.79 3.61 4.79
N LEU A 45 -4.29 3.90 5.97
CA LEU A 45 -3.65 5.18 6.23
C LEU A 45 -2.15 4.96 6.24
N VAL A 46 -1.47 5.72 5.41
CA VAL A 46 -0.04 5.55 5.16
C VAL A 46 0.69 6.84 5.46
N LYS A 47 1.84 6.71 6.05
CA LYS A 47 2.75 7.83 6.17
C LYS A 47 3.90 7.57 5.21
N TRP A 48 3.99 8.41 4.20
CA TRP A 48 5.03 8.27 3.20
C TRP A 48 6.37 8.69 3.76
N ASP A 49 7.42 8.18 3.17
CA ASP A 49 8.77 8.50 3.65
C ASP A 49 9.11 9.98 3.50
N ASN A 50 8.38 10.68 2.66
CA ASN A 50 8.61 12.12 2.52
C ASN A 50 7.88 12.93 3.59
N GLY A 51 7.23 12.26 4.54
CA GLY A 51 6.58 12.95 5.64
C GLY A 51 5.10 13.24 5.45
N LEU A 52 4.58 13.00 4.27
CA LEU A 52 3.17 13.25 4.00
C LEU A 52 2.36 12.01 4.34
N SER A 53 1.10 12.22 4.68
CA SER A 53 0.19 11.12 4.97
C SER A 53 -0.89 11.08 3.92
N GLN A 54 -1.40 9.88 3.69
CA GLN A 54 -2.44 9.71 2.68
C GLN A 54 -3.32 8.55 3.04
N SER A 55 -4.57 8.65 2.64
CA SER A 55 -5.53 7.57 2.79
C SER A 55 -5.68 6.90 1.43
N LEU A 56 -5.55 5.59 1.41
CA LEU A 56 -5.74 4.80 0.20
C LEU A 56 -6.97 3.94 0.39
N ARG A 57 -7.69 3.68 -0.69
CA ARG A 57 -8.89 2.86 -0.61
C ARG A 57 -8.58 1.46 -1.07
N VAL A 58 -8.95 0.51 -0.26
CA VAL A 58 -8.74 -0.89 -0.57
C VAL A 58 -9.57 -1.25 -1.80
N GLY A 59 -8.91 -1.87 -2.77
CA GLY A 59 -9.60 -2.30 -3.98
C GLY A 59 -9.75 -1.23 -5.04
N ILE A 60 -9.36 -0.01 -4.74
CA ILE A 60 -9.47 1.08 -5.70
C ILE A 60 -8.10 1.63 -6.03
N ASP A 61 -7.36 2.01 -5.01
CA ASP A 61 -6.03 2.55 -5.23
C ASP A 61 -5.04 1.41 -5.41
N ARG A 62 -4.01 1.65 -6.17
CA ARG A 62 -3.06 0.60 -6.49
C ARG A 62 -1.79 0.79 -5.70
N TYR A 63 -1.42 -0.24 -4.98
CA TYR A 63 -0.23 -0.23 -4.16
C TYR A 63 0.33 -1.65 -4.09
N ARG A 64 1.55 -1.75 -3.64
CA ARG A 64 2.21 -3.02 -3.47
C ARG A 64 2.68 -3.12 -2.02
N ILE A 65 2.47 -4.26 -1.40
CA ILE A 65 2.99 -4.51 -0.07
C ILE A 65 4.41 -5.02 -0.23
N LEU A 66 5.34 -4.34 0.38
CA LEU A 66 6.76 -4.64 0.23
C LEU A 66 7.25 -5.75 1.15
#